data_52d5ea594be6a81520c3d90abed199c9
#
_entry.id   52d5ea594be6a81520c3d90abed199c9
#
_cell.length_a   1.000
_cell.length_b   1.000
_cell.length_c   1.000
_cell.angle_alpha   90.00
_cell.angle_beta   90.00
_cell.angle_gamma   90.00
#
_symmetry.space_group_name_H-M   'P 1'
#
loop_
_entity.id
_entity.type
_entity.pdbx_description
1 polymer ?
#
loop_
_entity_poly.entity_id
_entity_poly.type
_entity_poly.pdbx_seq_one_letter_code
_entity_poly.pdbx_strand_id
1 'polypeptide(L)'
;MNARLVALLALLSLGCAGAPSKPQSPASSSESDIVQTGSPILRGRAVEVPAERITTAEMRDLVKRMIATMRAAPGVGLAGPQVGVPLRVIVLEDREELIAKLTPEERRERERVAFEPKVIFNPVLVPAGDERATFFEGCLSVRGFAGLVERAAEVEVSGLDENAKPIRWHVRGWPARILQHEVDHLDGTLYIDRMMTRSFSTTEQAKALYGGKPIVEIRRTLGL
;
A
#
# COMPACT_ATOMS: atom_id res chain seq x y z
N MET A 1 64.75 -8.97 -53.44
CA MET A 1 63.36 -8.77 -53.86
C MET A 1 62.53 -9.77 -53.07
N ASN A 2 61.90 -9.32 -51.98
CA ASN A 2 61.23 -10.16 -50.94
C ASN A 2 59.74 -10.14 -51.15
N ALA A 3 59.16 -11.29 -51.52
CA ALA A 3 57.71 -11.48 -51.53
C ALA A 3 57.26 -11.93 -50.12
N ARG A 4 56.42 -11.15 -49.47
CA ARG A 4 55.79 -11.50 -48.19
C ARG A 4 54.49 -12.24 -48.45
N LEU A 5 54.43 -13.47 -47.92
CA LEU A 5 53.28 -14.34 -47.91
C LEU A 5 52.36 -13.87 -46.76
N VAL A 6 51.13 -13.48 -47.05
CA VAL A 6 50.08 -13.15 -46.06
C VAL A 6 49.22 -14.38 -45.86
N ALA A 7 49.30 -14.94 -44.66
CA ALA A 7 48.45 -16.06 -44.23
C ALA A 7 47.12 -15.53 -43.71
N LEU A 8 46.00 -15.94 -44.30
CA LEU A 8 44.63 -15.63 -43.90
C LEU A 8 44.19 -16.66 -42.83
N LEU A 9 44.07 -16.24 -41.58
CA LEU A 9 43.45 -17.06 -40.56
C LEU A 9 41.95 -16.90 -40.61
N ALA A 10 41.24 -17.97 -40.94
CA ALA A 10 39.78 -18.03 -40.79
C ALA A 10 39.42 -18.40 -39.34
N LEU A 11 38.79 -17.46 -38.64
CA LEU A 11 38.19 -17.72 -37.33
C LEU A 11 36.81 -18.37 -37.51
N LEU A 12 36.70 -19.64 -37.15
CA LEU A 12 35.44 -20.32 -36.96
C LEU A 12 34.78 -19.86 -35.64
N SER A 13 33.71 -19.10 -35.72
CA SER A 13 32.85 -18.78 -34.59
C SER A 13 31.95 -19.97 -34.24
N LEU A 14 32.26 -20.70 -33.18
CA LEU A 14 31.33 -21.65 -32.57
C LEU A 14 30.19 -20.85 -31.93
N GLY A 15 28.98 -20.96 -32.48
CA GLY A 15 27.75 -20.47 -31.88
C GLY A 15 27.41 -21.32 -30.63
N CYS A 16 27.50 -20.73 -29.44
CA CYS A 16 26.91 -21.32 -28.25
C CYS A 16 25.39 -21.27 -28.37
N ALA A 17 24.77 -22.43 -28.58
CA ALA A 17 23.31 -22.58 -28.40
C ALA A 17 22.96 -22.36 -26.94
N GLY A 18 22.27 -21.27 -26.63
CA GLY A 18 21.76 -20.99 -25.30
C GLY A 18 20.79 -22.09 -24.85
N ALA A 19 21.05 -22.68 -23.70
CA ALA A 19 20.15 -23.62 -23.05
C ALA A 19 18.81 -22.92 -22.72
N PRO A 20 17.65 -23.62 -22.83
CA PRO A 20 16.39 -23.04 -22.45
C PRO A 20 16.38 -22.67 -20.96
N SER A 21 16.11 -21.40 -20.67
CA SER A 21 15.94 -20.93 -19.30
C SER A 21 14.79 -21.67 -18.63
N LYS A 22 15.06 -22.30 -17.47
CA LYS A 22 14.03 -22.87 -16.61
C LYS A 22 12.98 -21.80 -16.30
N PRO A 23 11.66 -22.16 -16.25
CA PRO A 23 10.64 -21.24 -15.80
C PRO A 23 11.00 -20.78 -14.38
N GLN A 24 11.17 -19.49 -14.19
CA GLN A 24 11.38 -18.90 -12.87
C GLN A 24 10.13 -19.18 -12.04
N SER A 25 10.30 -19.81 -10.87
CA SER A 25 9.27 -19.89 -9.85
C SER A 25 8.77 -18.47 -9.54
N PRO A 26 7.47 -18.26 -9.26
CA PRO A 26 6.97 -16.95 -8.88
C PRO A 26 7.79 -16.44 -7.69
N ALA A 27 8.45 -15.31 -7.87
CA ALA A 27 9.23 -14.68 -6.82
C ALA A 27 8.34 -14.51 -5.59
N SER A 28 8.79 -14.97 -4.43
CA SER A 28 8.10 -14.73 -3.16
C SER A 28 8.00 -13.23 -2.95
N SER A 29 6.77 -12.69 -2.88
CA SER A 29 6.55 -11.29 -2.55
C SER A 29 7.13 -11.00 -1.17
N SER A 30 7.88 -9.90 -1.07
CA SER A 30 8.59 -9.51 0.14
C SER A 30 8.25 -8.04 0.50
N GLU A 31 8.52 -7.68 1.74
CA GLU A 31 8.43 -6.28 2.19
C GLU A 31 9.34 -5.34 1.38
N SER A 32 10.43 -5.86 0.80
CA SER A 32 11.36 -5.11 -0.06
C SER A 32 10.73 -4.68 -1.39
N ASP A 33 9.59 -5.27 -1.79
CA ASP A 33 8.89 -4.91 -3.03
C ASP A 33 8.05 -3.63 -2.89
N ILE A 34 7.98 -3.05 -1.68
CA ILE A 34 7.22 -1.82 -1.42
C ILE A 34 8.07 -0.59 -1.73
N VAL A 35 7.59 0.23 -2.65
CA VAL A 35 8.21 1.50 -3.05
C VAL A 35 8.24 2.45 -1.86
N GLN A 36 9.41 3.05 -1.60
CA GLN A 36 9.60 3.97 -0.48
C GLN A 36 9.46 5.44 -0.90
N THR A 37 9.13 6.28 0.07
CA THR A 37 9.02 7.74 -0.08
C THR A 37 10.28 8.32 -0.72
N GLY A 38 10.11 9.35 -1.55
CA GLY A 38 11.14 9.86 -2.45
C GLY A 38 10.96 9.38 -3.90
N SER A 39 10.29 8.24 -4.12
CA SER A 39 9.97 7.78 -5.47
C SER A 39 8.83 8.62 -6.08
N PRO A 40 8.98 9.12 -7.34
CA PRO A 40 7.95 9.95 -7.99
C PRO A 40 6.60 9.26 -8.17
N ILE A 41 6.57 7.92 -8.30
CA ILE A 41 5.33 7.17 -8.49
C ILE A 41 4.35 7.34 -7.32
N LEU A 42 4.86 7.56 -6.09
CA LEU A 42 4.03 7.79 -4.91
C LEU A 42 3.44 9.21 -4.86
N ARG A 43 3.86 10.08 -5.77
CA ARG A 43 3.42 11.48 -5.87
C ARG A 43 2.60 11.75 -7.14
N GLY A 44 2.52 10.76 -8.03
CA GLY A 44 1.69 10.82 -9.22
C GLY A 44 0.25 10.37 -8.93
N ARG A 45 -0.72 10.92 -9.67
CA ARG A 45 -2.09 10.43 -9.65
C ARG A 45 -2.17 9.13 -10.42
N ALA A 46 -2.70 8.08 -9.80
CA ALA A 46 -2.91 6.77 -10.42
C ALA A 46 -4.03 6.82 -11.48
N VAL A 47 -3.87 6.00 -12.52
CA VAL A 47 -4.77 5.93 -13.68
C VAL A 47 -5.87 4.90 -13.42
N GLU A 48 -7.08 5.20 -13.87
CA GLU A 48 -8.21 4.28 -13.81
C GLU A 48 -7.96 3.02 -14.65
N VAL A 49 -8.48 1.89 -14.17
CA VAL A 49 -8.41 0.61 -14.86
C VAL A 49 -9.72 0.41 -15.64
N PRO A 50 -9.70 0.29 -16.97
CA PRO A 50 -10.89 -0.04 -17.74
C PRO A 50 -11.55 -1.34 -17.24
N ALA A 51 -12.89 -1.39 -17.20
CA ALA A 51 -13.62 -2.52 -16.60
C ALA A 51 -13.25 -3.87 -17.27
N GLU A 52 -13.07 -3.88 -18.57
CA GLU A 52 -12.66 -5.07 -19.35
C GLU A 52 -11.25 -5.55 -19.00
N ARG A 53 -10.39 -4.68 -18.49
CA ARG A 53 -9.04 -5.04 -18.06
C ARG A 53 -9.01 -5.68 -16.68
N ILE A 54 -9.95 -5.35 -15.81
CA ILE A 54 -9.97 -5.83 -14.40
C ILE A 54 -9.94 -7.37 -14.34
N THR A 55 -10.69 -8.04 -15.21
CA THR A 55 -10.81 -9.51 -15.21
C THR A 55 -9.68 -10.24 -15.95
N THR A 56 -8.63 -9.55 -16.42
CA THR A 56 -7.50 -10.18 -17.10
C THR A 56 -6.60 -10.95 -16.12
N ALA A 57 -5.79 -11.87 -16.67
CA ALA A 57 -4.79 -12.59 -15.87
C ALA A 57 -3.78 -11.64 -15.23
N GLU A 58 -3.36 -10.58 -15.95
CA GLU A 58 -2.44 -9.54 -15.47
C GLU A 58 -2.95 -8.88 -14.18
N MET A 59 -4.23 -8.47 -14.15
CA MET A 59 -4.81 -7.83 -12.96
C MET A 59 -5.01 -8.81 -11.82
N ARG A 60 -5.41 -10.04 -12.11
CA ARG A 60 -5.48 -11.09 -11.06
C ARG A 60 -4.13 -11.36 -10.42
N ASP A 61 -3.06 -11.41 -11.21
CA ASP A 61 -1.70 -11.64 -10.69
C ASP A 61 -1.18 -10.42 -9.93
N LEU A 62 -1.52 -9.20 -10.37
CA LEU A 62 -1.23 -7.97 -9.62
C LEU A 62 -1.92 -8.00 -8.24
N VAL A 63 -3.22 -8.30 -8.18
CA VAL A 63 -3.97 -8.37 -6.93
C VAL A 63 -3.39 -9.41 -5.98
N LYS A 64 -3.09 -10.62 -6.47
CA LYS A 64 -2.44 -11.67 -5.66
C LYS A 64 -1.10 -11.20 -5.09
N ARG A 65 -0.27 -10.57 -5.90
CA ARG A 65 1.01 -10.00 -5.48
C ARG A 65 0.81 -8.91 -4.42
N MET A 66 -0.13 -7.99 -4.63
CA MET A 66 -0.43 -6.92 -3.68
C MET A 66 -0.85 -7.48 -2.32
N ILE A 67 -1.77 -8.45 -2.28
CA ILE A 67 -2.23 -9.10 -1.04
C ILE A 67 -1.05 -9.79 -0.34
N ALA A 68 -0.24 -10.55 -1.09
CA ALA A 68 0.90 -11.25 -0.52
C ALA A 68 1.96 -10.27 0.05
N THR A 69 2.26 -9.18 -0.67
CA THR A 69 3.19 -8.12 -0.23
C THR A 69 2.66 -7.41 1.02
N MET A 70 1.37 -7.05 1.05
CA MET A 70 0.71 -6.45 2.21
C MET A 70 0.84 -7.34 3.45
N ARG A 71 0.57 -8.64 3.30
CA ARG A 71 0.65 -9.62 4.40
C ARG A 71 2.07 -9.85 4.90
N ALA A 72 3.06 -9.86 4.02
CA ALA A 72 4.47 -9.99 4.36
C ALA A 72 4.98 -8.80 5.18
N ALA A 73 4.47 -7.61 4.94
CA ALA A 73 4.82 -6.36 5.64
C ALA A 73 3.92 -6.04 6.85
N PRO A 74 3.24 -7.00 7.48
CA PRO A 74 2.07 -6.96 8.35
C PRO A 74 1.19 -5.71 8.20
N GLY A 75 0.89 -5.34 6.94
CA GLY A 75 0.02 -4.23 6.60
C GLY A 75 -1.47 -4.59 6.67
N VAL A 76 -2.30 -3.56 6.62
CA VAL A 76 -3.78 -3.65 6.59
C VAL A 76 -4.37 -3.04 5.31
N GLY A 77 -3.55 -2.37 4.50
CA GLY A 77 -3.89 -1.82 3.20
C GLY A 77 -2.66 -1.69 2.32
N LEU A 78 -2.86 -1.67 1.01
CA LEU A 78 -1.81 -1.42 0.01
C LEU A 78 -2.43 -0.94 -1.30
N ALA A 79 -1.86 0.13 -1.87
CA ALA A 79 -2.30 0.73 -3.13
C ALA A 79 -1.35 0.38 -4.29
N GLY A 80 -1.87 0.40 -5.51
CA GLY A 80 -1.09 0.12 -6.73
C GLY A 80 0.24 0.87 -6.82
N PRO A 81 0.30 2.20 -6.58
CA PRO A 81 1.56 2.96 -6.60
C PRO A 81 2.63 2.43 -5.64
N GLN A 82 2.24 1.84 -4.50
CA GLN A 82 3.18 1.31 -3.52
C GLN A 82 3.89 0.02 -3.98
N VAL A 83 3.37 -0.66 -4.99
CA VAL A 83 4.04 -1.80 -5.65
C VAL A 83 4.58 -1.44 -7.04
N GLY A 84 4.78 -0.14 -7.30
CA GLY A 84 5.34 0.34 -8.55
C GLY A 84 4.36 0.36 -9.74
N VAL A 85 3.05 0.22 -9.50
CA VAL A 85 2.02 0.17 -10.53
C VAL A 85 1.10 1.38 -10.39
N PRO A 86 1.13 2.37 -11.32
CA PRO A 86 0.36 3.61 -11.20
C PRO A 86 -1.11 3.42 -11.62
N LEU A 87 -1.77 2.39 -11.10
CA LEU A 87 -3.18 2.08 -11.37
C LEU A 87 -4.05 2.30 -10.12
N ARG A 88 -5.30 2.73 -10.34
CA ARG A 88 -6.28 2.92 -9.26
C ARG A 88 -6.82 1.57 -8.79
N VAL A 89 -6.04 0.88 -7.99
CA VAL A 89 -6.41 -0.36 -7.30
C VAL A 89 -5.87 -0.33 -5.88
N ILE A 90 -6.70 -0.77 -4.94
CA ILE A 90 -6.33 -0.95 -3.54
C ILE A 90 -6.71 -2.35 -3.08
N VAL A 91 -5.92 -2.90 -2.17
CA VAL A 91 -6.24 -4.11 -1.42
C VAL A 91 -6.22 -3.77 0.06
N LEU A 92 -7.15 -4.30 0.83
CA LEU A 92 -7.23 -4.06 2.26
C LEU A 92 -7.77 -5.30 2.98
N GLU A 93 -7.29 -5.50 4.21
CA GLU A 93 -7.66 -6.61 5.09
C GLU A 93 -7.29 -6.20 6.52
N ASP A 94 -8.10 -6.54 7.51
CA ASP A 94 -7.67 -6.42 8.90
C ASP A 94 -7.88 -7.74 9.62
N ARG A 95 -6.75 -8.40 9.93
CA ARG A 95 -6.73 -9.75 10.46
C ARG A 95 -6.80 -9.75 11.98
N GLU A 96 -7.49 -10.73 12.55
CA GLU A 96 -7.64 -10.86 14.00
C GLU A 96 -6.28 -10.90 14.72
N GLU A 97 -5.23 -11.50 14.11
CA GLU A 97 -3.89 -11.56 14.72
C GLU A 97 -3.24 -10.18 14.89
N LEU A 98 -3.62 -9.19 14.05
CA LEU A 98 -3.15 -7.81 14.20
C LEU A 98 -3.96 -7.07 15.27
N ILE A 99 -5.26 -7.32 15.32
CA ILE A 99 -6.20 -6.71 16.28
C ILE A 99 -5.95 -7.22 17.68
N ALA A 100 -5.64 -8.51 17.85
CA ALA A 100 -5.34 -9.13 19.14
C ALA A 100 -4.13 -8.52 19.87
N LYS A 101 -3.29 -7.75 19.16
CA LYS A 101 -2.15 -7.01 19.77
C LYS A 101 -2.55 -5.70 20.43
N LEU A 102 -3.80 -5.25 20.25
CA LEU A 102 -4.34 -4.04 20.83
C LEU A 102 -4.98 -4.33 22.19
N THR A 103 -4.93 -3.34 23.09
CA THR A 103 -5.75 -3.40 24.30
C THR A 103 -7.24 -3.30 23.94
N PRO A 104 -8.15 -3.78 24.82
CA PRO A 104 -9.59 -3.61 24.62
C PRO A 104 -9.99 -2.14 24.44
N GLU A 105 -9.34 -1.21 25.13
CA GLU A 105 -9.55 0.24 25.02
C GLU A 105 -9.17 0.75 23.63
N GLU A 106 -7.95 0.44 23.16
CA GLU A 106 -7.47 0.84 21.83
C GLU A 106 -8.37 0.28 20.71
N ARG A 107 -8.86 -0.96 20.87
CA ARG A 107 -9.77 -1.57 19.92
C ARG A 107 -11.11 -0.83 19.86
N ARG A 108 -11.69 -0.47 21.03
CA ARG A 108 -12.95 0.29 21.10
C ARG A 108 -12.79 1.71 20.57
N GLU A 109 -11.75 2.42 21.01
CA GLU A 109 -11.49 3.81 20.59
C GLU A 109 -11.32 3.93 19.08
N ARG A 110 -10.70 2.95 18.46
CA ARG A 110 -10.48 2.90 17.00
C ARG A 110 -11.64 2.28 16.24
N GLU A 111 -12.64 1.75 16.93
CA GLU A 111 -13.72 0.95 16.32
C GLU A 111 -13.14 -0.09 15.34
N ARG A 112 -12.06 -0.79 15.78
CA ARG A 112 -11.30 -1.70 14.93
C ARG A 112 -11.91 -3.09 14.96
N VAL A 113 -12.33 -3.57 13.79
CA VAL A 113 -12.93 -4.88 13.57
C VAL A 113 -12.20 -5.62 12.46
N ALA A 114 -12.11 -6.94 12.57
CA ALA A 114 -11.56 -7.77 11.53
C ALA A 114 -12.49 -7.81 10.31
N PHE A 115 -11.88 -7.87 9.14
CA PHE A 115 -12.61 -8.08 7.89
C PHE A 115 -11.73 -8.80 6.86
N GLU A 116 -12.39 -9.58 6.02
CA GLU A 116 -11.77 -10.36 4.95
C GLU A 116 -11.17 -9.47 3.85
N PRO A 117 -10.20 -10.00 3.08
CA PRO A 117 -9.60 -9.25 1.99
C PRO A 117 -10.63 -8.62 1.05
N LYS A 118 -10.45 -7.34 0.79
CA LYS A 118 -11.24 -6.60 -0.20
C LYS A 118 -10.31 -6.02 -1.24
N VAL A 119 -10.76 -6.09 -2.49
CA VAL A 119 -10.10 -5.50 -3.64
C VAL A 119 -11.04 -4.46 -4.22
N ILE A 120 -10.56 -3.25 -4.44
CA ILE A 120 -11.36 -2.18 -5.03
C ILE A 120 -10.57 -1.52 -6.15
N PHE A 121 -11.10 -1.63 -7.35
CA PHE A 121 -10.63 -0.90 -8.51
C PHE A 121 -11.41 0.40 -8.65
N ASN A 122 -10.71 1.46 -9.07
CA ASN A 122 -11.27 2.80 -9.28
C ASN A 122 -12.11 3.31 -8.10
N PRO A 123 -11.59 3.22 -6.86
CA PRO A 123 -12.37 3.66 -5.70
C PRO A 123 -12.68 5.15 -5.77
N VAL A 124 -13.95 5.47 -5.47
CA VAL A 124 -14.44 6.81 -5.19
C VAL A 124 -14.92 6.82 -3.74
N LEU A 125 -14.40 7.73 -2.94
CA LEU A 125 -14.64 7.79 -1.51
C LEU A 125 -15.30 9.12 -1.15
N VAL A 126 -16.37 9.05 -0.35
CA VAL A 126 -17.11 10.20 0.15
C VAL A 126 -17.22 10.10 1.68
N PRO A 127 -16.88 11.16 2.44
CA PRO A 127 -17.18 11.21 3.86
C PRO A 127 -18.68 11.09 4.12
N ALA A 128 -19.05 10.32 5.14
CA ALA A 128 -20.44 10.15 5.57
C ALA A 128 -20.62 10.86 6.93
N GLY A 129 -21.02 12.13 6.89
CA GLY A 129 -21.13 12.98 8.07
C GLY A 129 -19.89 13.83 8.37
N ASP A 130 -19.99 14.61 9.45
CA ASP A 130 -19.00 15.63 9.82
C ASP A 130 -18.03 15.16 10.92
N GLU A 131 -18.29 14.00 11.52
CA GLU A 131 -17.46 13.49 12.60
C GLU A 131 -16.05 13.17 12.13
N ARG A 132 -15.08 13.59 12.94
CA ARG A 132 -13.64 13.37 12.69
C ARG A 132 -13.01 12.54 13.80
N ALA A 133 -12.05 11.70 13.41
CA ALA A 133 -11.26 10.91 14.35
C ALA A 133 -9.76 11.14 14.08
N THR A 134 -8.98 11.33 15.15
CA THR A 134 -7.53 11.57 15.08
C THR A 134 -6.79 10.39 15.68
N PHE A 135 -5.90 9.75 14.91
CA PHE A 135 -5.04 8.67 15.39
C PHE A 135 -3.66 8.74 14.73
N PHE A 136 -2.67 8.08 15.35
CA PHE A 136 -1.40 7.85 14.69
C PHE A 136 -1.60 6.95 13.46
N GLU A 137 -1.01 7.37 12.35
CA GLU A 137 -0.83 6.57 11.14
C GLU A 137 0.65 6.34 10.88
N GLY A 138 0.97 5.15 10.37
CA GLY A 138 2.20 4.82 9.68
C GLY A 138 1.87 4.41 8.26
N CYS A 139 2.89 4.23 7.44
CA CYS A 139 2.74 3.80 6.05
C CYS A 139 3.87 2.84 5.68
N LEU A 140 3.55 1.79 4.93
CA LEU A 140 4.55 0.84 4.44
C LEU A 140 5.57 1.51 3.50
N SER A 141 5.18 2.61 2.85
CA SER A 141 6.04 3.44 1.99
C SER A 141 6.78 4.57 2.73
N VAL A 142 6.53 4.77 4.04
CA VAL A 142 7.22 5.73 4.93
C VAL A 142 7.67 4.97 6.15
N ARG A 143 8.61 4.06 5.94
CA ARG A 143 8.98 3.06 6.93
C ARG A 143 9.60 3.66 8.19
N GLY A 144 9.15 3.20 9.34
CA GLY A 144 9.73 3.55 10.65
C GLY A 144 9.22 4.87 11.25
N PHE A 145 8.27 5.55 10.60
CA PHE A 145 7.72 6.80 11.09
C PHE A 145 6.20 6.75 11.24
N ALA A 146 5.69 7.61 12.11
CA ALA A 146 4.27 7.78 12.37
C ALA A 146 3.94 9.25 12.67
N GLY A 147 2.68 9.64 12.47
CA GLY A 147 2.16 10.96 12.82
C GLY A 147 0.65 10.92 13.01
N LEU A 148 0.12 11.86 13.80
CA LEU A 148 -1.31 12.02 14.01
C LEU A 148 -1.98 12.58 12.76
N VAL A 149 -3.00 11.88 12.29
CA VAL A 149 -3.81 12.30 11.15
C VAL A 149 -5.27 12.35 11.56
N GLU A 150 -5.94 13.45 11.23
CA GLU A 150 -7.39 13.58 11.36
C GLU A 150 -8.06 13.12 10.07
N ARG A 151 -9.07 12.23 10.22
CA ARG A 151 -9.85 11.70 9.10
C ARG A 151 -11.34 11.72 9.40
N ALA A 152 -12.16 11.58 8.35
CA ALA A 152 -13.58 11.30 8.54
C ALA A 152 -13.73 10.00 9.36
N ALA A 153 -14.58 10.03 10.39
CA ALA A 153 -14.87 8.85 11.20
C ALA A 153 -15.60 7.77 10.40
N GLU A 154 -16.35 8.19 9.38
CA GLU A 154 -17.21 7.34 8.57
C GLU A 154 -17.12 7.73 7.10
N VAL A 155 -17.10 6.75 6.21
CA VAL A 155 -17.01 6.95 4.76
C VAL A 155 -17.88 5.96 3.99
N GLU A 156 -18.31 6.36 2.80
CA GLU A 156 -18.83 5.49 1.78
C GLU A 156 -17.78 5.38 0.66
N VAL A 157 -17.47 4.16 0.26
CA VAL A 157 -16.62 3.88 -0.91
C VAL A 157 -17.44 3.15 -1.96
N SER A 158 -17.30 3.56 -3.21
CA SER A 158 -17.81 2.86 -4.38
C SER A 158 -16.66 2.56 -5.34
N GLY A 159 -16.84 1.57 -6.22
CA GLY A 159 -15.82 1.16 -7.18
C GLY A 159 -16.23 -0.16 -7.84
N LEU A 160 -15.24 -0.89 -8.35
CA LEU A 160 -15.43 -2.22 -8.93
C LEU A 160 -14.64 -3.27 -8.14
N ASP A 161 -15.21 -4.47 -7.98
CA ASP A 161 -14.50 -5.62 -7.42
C ASP A 161 -13.56 -6.27 -8.45
N GLU A 162 -12.89 -7.37 -8.08
CA GLU A 162 -12.00 -8.15 -8.94
C GLU A 162 -12.72 -8.86 -10.11
N ASN A 163 -14.06 -8.88 -10.10
CA ASN A 163 -14.91 -9.39 -11.19
C ASN A 163 -15.52 -8.28 -12.04
N ALA A 164 -15.03 -7.03 -11.89
CA ALA A 164 -15.57 -5.82 -12.53
C ALA A 164 -17.03 -5.55 -12.17
N LYS A 165 -17.53 -6.04 -11.03
CA LYS A 165 -18.89 -5.76 -10.55
C LYS A 165 -18.88 -4.52 -9.66
N PRO A 166 -19.87 -3.64 -9.79
CA PRO A 166 -20.01 -2.49 -8.90
C PRO A 166 -20.13 -2.91 -7.43
N ILE A 167 -19.36 -2.24 -6.58
CA ILE A 167 -19.46 -2.37 -5.13
C ILE A 167 -19.76 -1.03 -4.49
N ARG A 168 -20.42 -1.09 -3.35
CA ARG A 168 -20.62 0.02 -2.43
C ARG A 168 -20.43 -0.49 -1.01
N TRP A 169 -19.64 0.20 -0.22
CA TRP A 169 -19.35 -0.18 1.14
C TRP A 169 -19.35 1.06 2.04
N HIS A 170 -20.21 1.03 3.06
CA HIS A 170 -20.33 2.06 4.07
C HIS A 170 -19.66 1.56 5.35
N VAL A 171 -18.70 2.31 5.86
CA VAL A 171 -17.88 1.87 6.99
C VAL A 171 -17.50 3.03 7.90
N ARG A 172 -17.28 2.66 9.17
CA ARG A 172 -16.89 3.56 10.24
C ARG A 172 -15.60 3.05 10.91
N GLY A 173 -14.92 3.94 11.64
CA GLY A 173 -13.77 3.60 12.47
C GLY A 173 -12.51 3.26 11.68
N TRP A 174 -11.80 2.20 12.09
CA TRP A 174 -10.52 1.83 11.47
C TRP A 174 -10.62 1.43 10.00
N PRO A 175 -11.61 0.66 9.54
CA PRO A 175 -11.79 0.39 8.11
C PRO A 175 -11.99 1.66 7.27
N ALA A 176 -12.72 2.66 7.79
CA ALA A 176 -12.87 3.96 7.11
C ALA A 176 -11.54 4.71 7.01
N ARG A 177 -10.68 4.60 8.03
CA ARG A 177 -9.34 5.18 8.03
C ARG A 177 -8.42 4.53 6.99
N ILE A 178 -8.40 3.19 6.94
CA ILE A 178 -7.62 2.44 5.95
C ILE A 178 -8.03 2.88 4.54
N LEU A 179 -9.32 2.91 4.22
CA LEU A 179 -9.80 3.35 2.92
C LEU A 179 -9.32 4.74 2.53
N GLN A 180 -9.40 5.70 3.45
CA GLN A 180 -8.92 7.07 3.20
C GLN A 180 -7.41 7.11 2.96
N HIS A 181 -6.64 6.32 3.70
CA HIS A 181 -5.18 6.22 3.53
C HIS A 181 -4.82 5.63 2.16
N GLU A 182 -5.48 4.54 1.74
CA GLU A 182 -5.19 3.89 0.46
C GLU A 182 -5.65 4.74 -0.74
N VAL A 183 -6.78 5.45 -0.63
CA VAL A 183 -7.23 6.36 -1.69
C VAL A 183 -6.29 7.57 -1.82
N ASP A 184 -5.75 8.08 -0.71
CA ASP A 184 -4.71 9.11 -0.76
C ASP A 184 -3.52 8.70 -1.63
N HIS A 185 -3.04 7.45 -1.50
CA HIS A 185 -1.96 6.94 -2.36
C HIS A 185 -2.31 6.98 -3.85
N LEU A 186 -3.57 6.74 -4.21
CA LEU A 186 -4.02 6.81 -5.60
C LEU A 186 -4.05 8.25 -6.14
N ASP A 187 -4.15 9.22 -5.24
CA ASP A 187 -4.16 10.65 -5.59
C ASP A 187 -2.78 11.33 -5.36
N GLY A 188 -1.72 10.51 -5.13
CA GLY A 188 -0.34 10.99 -4.95
C GLY A 188 -0.08 11.65 -3.59
N THR A 189 -0.97 11.42 -2.61
CA THR A 189 -0.88 11.96 -1.25
C THR A 189 -0.37 10.89 -0.29
N LEU A 190 0.50 11.26 0.63
CA LEU A 190 0.95 10.41 1.72
C LEU A 190 0.40 10.94 3.05
N TYR A 191 0.29 10.09 4.08
CA TYR A 191 -0.19 10.53 5.39
C TYR A 191 0.63 11.70 5.99
N ILE A 192 1.91 11.79 5.63
CA ILE A 192 2.80 12.88 6.06
C ILE A 192 2.38 14.26 5.53
N ASP A 193 1.60 14.32 4.44
CA ASP A 193 1.05 15.56 3.89
C ASP A 193 -0.17 16.05 4.68
N ARG A 194 -0.80 15.15 5.44
CA ARG A 194 -2.01 15.42 6.24
C ARG A 194 -1.75 15.48 7.73
N MET A 195 -0.61 14.92 8.19
CA MET A 195 -0.35 14.79 9.61
C MET A 195 -0.21 16.14 10.32
N MET A 196 -0.53 16.13 11.58
CA MET A 196 -0.17 17.21 12.50
C MET A 196 1.35 17.16 12.70
N THR A 197 2.11 18.06 12.08
CA THR A 197 3.58 18.01 11.97
C THR A 197 4.30 17.87 13.31
N ARG A 198 3.77 18.45 14.39
CA ARG A 198 4.32 18.32 15.75
C ARG A 198 4.24 16.89 16.31
N SER A 199 3.44 16.02 15.71
CA SER A 199 3.30 14.61 16.12
C SER A 199 4.25 13.67 15.38
N PHE A 200 5.02 14.17 14.41
CA PHE A 200 5.92 13.34 13.62
C PHE A 200 7.01 12.74 14.51
N SER A 201 7.09 11.42 14.51
CA SER A 201 8.03 10.67 15.36
C SER A 201 8.37 9.31 14.73
N THR A 202 9.40 8.65 15.27
CA THR A 202 9.58 7.24 14.91
C THR A 202 8.45 6.41 15.51
N THR A 203 8.16 5.27 14.90
CA THR A 203 7.11 4.35 15.36
C THR A 203 7.39 3.86 16.79
N GLU A 204 8.68 3.61 17.13
CA GLU A 204 9.08 3.21 18.49
C GLU A 204 8.78 4.31 19.50
N GLN A 205 9.15 5.56 19.19
CA GLN A 205 8.90 6.70 20.08
C GLN A 205 7.41 6.98 20.24
N ALA A 206 6.63 6.94 19.13
CA ALA A 206 5.19 7.10 19.20
C ALA A 206 4.56 6.05 20.12
N LYS A 207 4.97 4.78 19.99
CA LYS A 207 4.50 3.70 20.87
C LYS A 207 4.94 3.86 22.32
N ALA A 208 6.20 4.21 22.56
CA ALA A 208 6.73 4.35 23.92
C ALA A 208 6.11 5.51 24.69
N LEU A 209 5.86 6.65 24.01
CA LEU A 209 5.38 7.87 24.67
C LEU A 209 3.86 7.95 24.73
N TYR A 210 3.17 7.39 23.73
CA TYR A 210 1.73 7.61 23.50
C TYR A 210 0.89 6.33 23.47
N GLY A 211 1.51 5.14 23.46
CA GLY A 211 0.78 3.87 23.47
C GLY A 211 -0.16 3.77 24.67
N GLY A 212 -1.43 3.41 24.43
CA GLY A 212 -2.46 3.27 25.44
C GLY A 212 -3.01 4.58 26.03
N LYS A 213 -2.52 5.75 25.56
CA LYS A 213 -3.04 7.05 26.04
C LYS A 213 -4.21 7.53 25.19
N PRO A 214 -5.21 8.17 25.81
CA PRO A 214 -6.31 8.82 25.11
C PRO A 214 -5.80 9.92 24.16
N ILE A 215 -6.41 10.06 22.99
CA ILE A 215 -5.99 11.05 21.99
C ILE A 215 -6.00 12.50 22.51
N VAL A 216 -6.92 12.83 23.41
CA VAL A 216 -7.00 14.16 24.04
C VAL A 216 -5.75 14.48 24.87
N GLU A 217 -5.22 13.49 25.61
CA GLU A 217 -3.98 13.64 26.37
C GLU A 217 -2.78 13.82 25.44
N ILE A 218 -2.72 13.01 24.39
CA ILE A 218 -1.64 13.08 23.40
C ILE A 218 -1.60 14.46 22.75
N ARG A 219 -2.75 14.94 22.26
CA ARG A 219 -2.85 16.28 21.65
C ARG A 219 -2.39 17.37 22.60
N ARG A 220 -2.84 17.35 23.86
CA ARG A 220 -2.41 18.31 24.90
C ARG A 220 -0.90 18.27 25.11
N THR A 221 -0.31 17.07 25.23
CA THR A 221 1.15 16.90 25.40
C THR A 221 1.93 17.48 24.24
N LEU A 222 1.41 17.38 23.02
CA LEU A 222 2.02 17.90 21.81
C LEU A 222 1.70 19.39 21.56
N GLY A 223 0.80 19.99 22.32
CA GLY A 223 0.34 21.37 22.12
C GLY A 223 -0.46 21.53 20.82
N LEU A 224 -1.35 20.56 20.53
CA LEU A 224 -2.21 20.48 19.35
C LEU A 224 -3.67 20.75 19.72
#